data_dc8cb9796a034347beb8f7c9f846864c
#
_entry.id   dc8cb9796a034347beb8f7c9f846864c
#
_cell.length_a   1.000
_cell.length_b   1.000
_cell.length_c   1.000
_cell.angle_alpha   90.00
_cell.angle_beta   90.00
_cell.angle_gamma   90.00
#
_symmetry.space_group_name_H-M   'P 1'
#
loop_
_entity.id
_entity.type
_entity.pdbx_description
1 polymer ?
#
loop_
_entity_poly.entity_id
_entity_poly.type
_entity_poly.pdbx_seq_one_letter_code
_entity_poly.pdbx_strand_id
1 'polypeptide(L)'
;MSSIFEDFIEINEELNIEKCFINADKSILTLVQKGKVNFFETTNFKEFADNLGDDFSNIDICYPYYRSNICILVGKKNNEIFPYDEVILYDISKKEKIASIKLTLNPDDPNDKIYNIIIHQKIIFVVLFHKILMFYLMDLKLLYSFSDINGKEGFISINSTNKKIILAHVSNMNNKIIKIYKIRIKKREKKNLIVYTQHTLCCEFDSIQYISISPLCKFLAVVSNSGDKINIYSLLSYKARKYLWRGYSNAKIIGIEFDQEDKFMCLLSDQKTFHIYPLLRRYLNIKAKSSEDDDQDYYNYGRKKPSKIKSLFKYIRNKMGRKYQESYAKYKDENVLVNDIILFYLNEKKDLIIFDKLGCVFIIKFNKRNGGMGWLHQRKYLEVTEF
;
A
#
# COMPACT_ATOMS: atom_id res chain seq x y z
N MET A 1 -22.22 14.47 -30.11
CA MET A 1 -21.46 13.99 -28.93
C MET A 1 -19.98 14.33 -29.13
N SER A 2 -19.68 15.59 -29.15
CA SER A 2 -18.33 16.12 -29.36
C SER A 2 -18.31 17.53 -28.80
N SER A 3 -18.11 17.67 -27.46
CA SER A 3 -17.81 18.96 -26.83
C SER A 3 -17.64 18.88 -25.30
N ILE A 4 -16.98 17.83 -24.78
CA ILE A 4 -16.66 17.73 -23.32
C ILE A 4 -15.14 17.59 -23.10
N PHE A 5 -14.32 17.82 -24.12
CA PHE A 5 -12.88 17.60 -24.05
C PHE A 5 -12.01 18.86 -24.24
N GLU A 6 -12.58 20.05 -24.11
CA GLU A 6 -11.85 21.30 -24.29
C GLU A 6 -11.84 22.18 -23.03
N ASP A 7 -11.35 21.67 -21.93
CA ASP A 7 -10.74 22.49 -20.88
C ASP A 7 -9.40 21.86 -20.54
N PHE A 8 -8.47 21.88 -21.49
CA PHE A 8 -7.06 21.68 -21.25
C PHE A 8 -6.53 22.97 -20.60
N ILE A 9 -6.55 23.03 -19.28
CA ILE A 9 -5.76 23.99 -18.54
C ILE A 9 -4.31 23.68 -18.89
N GLU A 10 -3.60 24.64 -19.45
CA GLU A 10 -2.16 24.59 -19.67
C GLU A 10 -1.49 24.17 -18.36
N ILE A 11 -0.79 23.03 -18.40
CA ILE A 11 -0.07 22.48 -17.27
C ILE A 11 1.15 23.38 -17.07
N ASN A 12 1.06 24.32 -16.14
CA ASN A 12 2.22 25.04 -15.65
C ASN A 12 3.09 24.04 -14.87
N GLU A 13 4.26 23.74 -15.42
CA GLU A 13 5.34 22.93 -14.89
C GLU A 13 4.95 21.52 -14.40
N GLU A 14 5.47 20.49 -15.06
CA GLU A 14 5.34 19.10 -14.64
C GLU A 14 5.85 18.94 -13.20
N LEU A 15 4.96 18.62 -12.27
CA LEU A 15 5.32 18.30 -10.90
C LEU A 15 6.19 17.04 -10.92
N ASN A 16 7.50 17.18 -10.92
CA ASN A 16 8.43 16.06 -10.92
C ASN A 16 8.49 15.44 -9.52
N ILE A 17 7.49 14.60 -9.19
CA ILE A 17 7.34 13.98 -7.87
C ILE A 17 8.33 12.82 -7.76
N GLU A 18 9.23 12.92 -6.80
CA GLU A 18 10.21 11.85 -6.52
C GLU A 18 9.63 10.75 -5.65
N LYS A 19 8.89 11.12 -4.61
CA LYS A 19 8.25 10.19 -3.67
C LYS A 19 6.90 10.73 -3.19
N CYS A 20 6.05 9.79 -2.80
CA CYS A 20 4.75 10.08 -2.27
C CYS A 20 4.50 9.21 -1.02
N PHE A 21 3.95 9.82 0.02
CA PHE A 21 3.61 9.14 1.26
C PHE A 21 2.15 9.45 1.63
N ILE A 22 1.49 8.48 2.23
CA ILE A 22 0.19 8.68 2.84
C ILE A 22 0.26 8.30 4.31
N ASN A 23 -0.28 9.12 5.19
CA ASN A 23 -0.24 8.86 6.62
C ASN A 23 -1.13 7.67 7.04
N ALA A 24 -0.99 7.23 8.29
CA ALA A 24 -1.60 5.98 8.78
C ALA A 24 -3.13 5.95 8.71
N ASP A 25 -3.81 7.09 8.87
CA ASP A 25 -5.26 7.22 8.75
C ASP A 25 -5.74 7.60 7.33
N LYS A 26 -4.80 7.70 6.39
CA LYS A 26 -5.03 8.08 4.99
C LYS A 26 -5.70 9.47 4.82
N SER A 27 -5.48 10.36 5.75
CA SER A 27 -6.06 11.72 5.72
C SER A 27 -5.18 12.74 5.01
N ILE A 28 -3.85 12.54 5.01
CA ILE A 28 -2.87 13.45 4.42
C ILE A 28 -1.98 12.69 3.45
N LEU A 29 -1.85 13.26 2.26
CA LEU A 29 -0.92 12.89 1.22
C LEU A 29 0.27 13.84 1.28
N THR A 30 1.48 13.30 1.27
CA THR A 30 2.73 14.08 1.20
C THR A 30 3.41 13.81 -0.13
N LEU A 31 3.78 14.87 -0.83
CA LEU A 31 4.58 14.82 -2.04
C LEU A 31 5.97 15.35 -1.76
N VAL A 32 6.98 14.57 -2.09
CA VAL A 32 8.38 14.98 -2.05
C VAL A 32 8.83 15.24 -3.46
N GLN A 33 9.24 16.46 -3.72
CA GLN A 33 9.76 16.96 -4.99
C GLN A 33 11.19 17.43 -4.82
N LYS A 34 11.86 17.72 -5.93
CA LYS A 34 13.18 18.35 -5.87
C LYS A 34 13.05 19.76 -5.27
N GLY A 35 13.55 19.94 -4.04
CA GLY A 35 13.59 21.21 -3.36
C GLY A 35 12.39 21.55 -2.48
N LYS A 36 11.29 20.78 -2.50
CA LYS A 36 10.11 21.07 -1.67
C LYS A 36 9.32 19.85 -1.24
N VAL A 37 8.54 20.03 -0.17
CA VAL A 37 7.59 19.03 0.33
C VAL A 37 6.22 19.69 0.48
N ASN A 38 5.20 19.08 -0.11
CA ASN A 38 3.82 19.56 -0.07
C ASN A 38 2.90 18.56 0.61
N PHE A 39 1.89 19.05 1.31
CA PHE A 39 0.90 18.26 2.02
C PHE A 39 -0.50 18.55 1.48
N PHE A 40 -1.25 17.50 1.18
CA PHE A 40 -2.60 17.59 0.65
C PHE A 40 -3.59 16.80 1.49
N GLU A 41 -4.78 17.32 1.69
CA GLU A 41 -5.89 16.53 2.21
C GLU A 41 -6.35 15.50 1.17
N THR A 42 -6.51 14.24 1.57
CA THR A 42 -6.96 13.18 0.65
C THR A 42 -8.44 13.24 0.29
N THR A 43 -9.23 14.04 1.02
CA THR A 43 -10.67 14.16 0.81
C THR A 43 -11.05 15.07 -0.36
N ASN A 44 -10.31 16.14 -0.55
CA ASN A 44 -10.58 17.20 -1.54
C ASN A 44 -9.38 17.51 -2.43
N PHE A 45 -8.18 16.98 -2.08
CA PHE A 45 -6.88 17.22 -2.71
C PHE A 45 -6.45 18.68 -2.67
N LYS A 46 -6.88 19.40 -1.63
CA LYS A 46 -6.39 20.75 -1.36
C LYS A 46 -5.13 20.71 -0.52
N GLU A 47 -4.25 21.66 -0.76
CA GLU A 47 -3.03 21.82 0.03
C GLU A 47 -3.39 22.07 1.50
N PHE A 48 -2.71 21.38 2.41
CA PHE A 48 -3.04 21.34 3.83
C PHE A 48 -2.23 22.35 4.65
N ALA A 49 -0.98 22.59 4.24
CA ALA A 49 -0.07 23.49 4.95
C ALA A 49 0.80 24.24 3.95
N ASP A 50 1.24 25.42 4.36
CA ASP A 50 2.20 26.21 3.60
C ASP A 50 3.42 25.37 3.25
N ASN A 51 3.93 25.55 2.05
CA ASN A 51 5.15 24.90 1.58
C ASN A 51 6.24 24.99 2.65
N LEU A 52 6.76 23.86 3.03
CA LEU A 52 8.01 23.84 3.76
C LEU A 52 9.08 24.31 2.76
N GLY A 53 9.50 25.57 2.90
CA GLY A 53 10.34 26.28 1.94
C GLY A 53 11.65 25.57 1.58
N ASP A 54 12.59 26.29 1.00
CA ASP A 54 13.87 25.79 0.45
C ASP A 54 14.72 24.97 1.45
N ASP A 55 14.50 25.15 2.76
CA ASP A 55 15.14 24.35 3.82
C ASP A 55 14.81 22.85 3.74
N PHE A 56 13.76 22.46 3.03
CA PHE A 56 13.34 21.08 2.83
C PHE A 56 13.83 20.47 1.51
N SER A 57 14.81 21.10 0.89
CA SER A 57 15.51 20.49 -0.22
C SER A 57 16.19 19.19 0.20
N ASN A 58 16.21 18.20 -0.69
CA ASN A 58 16.88 16.91 -0.47
C ASN A 58 16.35 16.06 0.71
N ILE A 59 15.02 16.12 0.96
CA ILE A 59 14.34 15.15 1.83
C ILE A 59 14.16 13.82 1.09
N ASP A 60 14.40 12.72 1.79
CA ASP A 60 14.17 11.35 1.28
C ASP A 60 12.85 10.77 1.79
N ILE A 61 12.51 10.99 3.05
CA ILE A 61 11.28 10.52 3.68
C ILE A 61 10.64 11.69 4.44
N CYS A 62 9.36 11.94 4.16
CA CYS A 62 8.55 12.87 4.94
C CYS A 62 7.20 12.21 5.25
N TYR A 63 6.96 11.91 6.52
CA TYR A 63 5.78 11.20 6.97
C TYR A 63 4.99 12.02 8.00
N PRO A 64 3.80 12.55 7.67
CA PRO A 64 3.01 13.33 8.63
C PRO A 64 2.42 12.44 9.72
N TYR A 65 2.46 12.93 10.95
CA TYR A 65 1.88 12.25 12.11
C TYR A 65 0.40 12.61 12.23
N TYR A 66 -0.46 11.79 11.62
CA TYR A 66 -1.90 12.03 11.54
C TYR A 66 -2.21 13.44 11.00
N ARG A 67 -3.29 14.07 11.46
CA ARG A 67 -3.63 15.47 11.17
C ARG A 67 -3.02 16.43 12.19
N SER A 68 -1.73 16.39 12.39
CA SER A 68 -0.99 17.28 13.30
C SER A 68 0.09 18.06 12.57
N ASN A 69 0.64 19.07 13.23
CA ASN A 69 1.77 19.84 12.71
C ASN A 69 3.11 19.08 12.81
N ILE A 70 3.09 17.85 13.24
CA ILE A 70 4.32 17.04 13.41
C ILE A 70 4.50 16.16 12.19
N CYS A 71 5.70 16.17 11.63
CA CYS A 71 6.14 15.21 10.62
C CYS A 71 7.43 14.52 11.04
N ILE A 72 7.69 13.36 10.45
CA ILE A 72 8.95 12.66 10.59
C ILE A 72 9.72 12.79 9.29
N LEU A 73 10.97 13.24 9.41
CA LEU A 73 11.85 13.57 8.29
C LEU A 73 13.09 12.69 8.31
N VAL A 74 13.55 12.32 7.14
CA VAL A 74 14.89 11.78 6.86
C VAL A 74 15.40 12.45 5.60
N GLY A 75 16.62 12.98 5.64
CA GLY A 75 17.24 13.59 4.47
C GLY A 75 17.94 12.58 3.55
N LYS A 76 18.34 13.06 2.38
CA LYS A 76 19.26 12.34 1.49
C LYS A 76 20.71 12.48 1.99
N LYS A 77 21.61 11.65 1.48
CA LYS A 77 23.04 11.62 1.90
C LYS A 77 23.74 13.00 1.93
N ASN A 78 23.34 13.92 1.07
CA ASN A 78 23.98 15.23 0.92
C ASN A 78 23.19 16.36 1.62
N ASN A 79 22.31 16.04 2.53
CA ASN A 79 21.55 17.04 3.29
C ASN A 79 22.23 17.31 4.64
N GLU A 80 22.70 18.54 4.82
CA GLU A 80 23.37 18.94 6.07
C GLU A 80 22.37 19.27 7.18
N ILE A 81 21.18 19.76 6.84
CA ILE A 81 20.12 20.14 7.79
C ILE A 81 19.40 18.89 8.32
N PHE A 82 19.11 17.96 7.42
CA PHE A 82 18.40 16.71 7.69
C PHE A 82 19.28 15.52 7.30
N PRO A 83 20.11 14.99 8.20
CA PRO A 83 21.00 13.88 7.88
C PRO A 83 20.26 12.60 7.48
N TYR A 84 20.87 11.80 6.61
CA TYR A 84 20.29 10.55 6.09
C TYR A 84 20.27 9.40 7.14
N ASP A 85 21.07 9.53 8.19
CA ASP A 85 21.20 8.58 9.29
C ASP A 85 20.41 9.01 10.54
N GLU A 86 19.58 10.05 10.42
CA GLU A 86 18.81 10.61 11.51
C GLU A 86 17.32 10.64 11.18
N VAL A 87 16.51 10.10 12.09
CA VAL A 87 15.04 10.19 12.03
C VAL A 87 14.62 11.38 12.88
N ILE A 88 14.12 12.43 12.25
CA ILE A 88 13.85 13.72 12.89
C ILE A 88 12.36 13.91 13.08
N LEU A 89 11.91 14.22 14.29
CA LEU A 89 10.58 14.75 14.57
C LEU A 89 10.63 16.26 14.42
N TYR A 90 9.79 16.79 13.55
CA TYR A 90 9.77 18.20 13.17
C TYR A 90 8.40 18.80 13.36
N ASP A 91 8.31 19.98 13.95
CA ASP A 91 7.09 20.80 14.03
C ASP A 91 7.04 21.77 12.85
N ILE A 92 6.11 21.51 11.93
CA ILE A 92 5.94 22.30 10.70
C ILE A 92 5.53 23.75 11.04
N SER A 93 4.64 23.94 12.02
CA SER A 93 4.12 25.26 12.37
C SER A 93 5.14 26.15 13.04
N LYS A 94 6.03 25.56 13.84
CA LYS A 94 7.11 26.29 14.52
C LYS A 94 8.42 26.32 13.75
N LYS A 95 8.50 25.52 12.67
CA LYS A 95 9.72 25.34 11.88
C LYS A 95 10.93 24.90 12.73
N GLU A 96 10.73 23.99 13.68
CA GLU A 96 11.77 23.54 14.60
C GLU A 96 11.85 22.01 14.73
N LYS A 97 13.07 21.52 14.95
CA LYS A 97 13.34 20.13 15.31
C LYS A 97 12.92 19.90 16.76
N ILE A 98 11.94 19.01 17.00
CA ILE A 98 11.48 18.65 18.33
C ILE A 98 12.45 17.65 18.99
N ALA A 99 12.81 16.60 18.24
CA ALA A 99 13.66 15.51 18.75
C ALA A 99 14.17 14.68 17.57
N SER A 100 15.14 13.80 17.81
CA SER A 100 15.64 12.91 16.77
C SER A 100 16.20 11.60 17.31
N ILE A 101 16.28 10.62 16.40
CA ILE A 101 16.92 9.32 16.62
C ILE A 101 18.07 9.23 15.62
N LYS A 102 19.30 9.28 16.14
CA LYS A 102 20.50 9.07 15.32
C LYS A 102 20.81 7.58 15.24
N LEU A 103 21.03 7.10 14.02
CA LEU A 103 21.37 5.71 13.72
C LEU A 103 22.86 5.62 13.33
N THR A 104 23.47 4.50 13.67
CA THR A 104 24.82 4.20 13.16
C THR A 104 24.67 3.43 11.85
N LEU A 105 24.80 4.15 10.74
CA LEU A 105 24.72 3.60 9.38
C LEU A 105 26.10 3.70 8.72
N ASN A 106 26.43 2.71 7.89
CA ASN A 106 27.64 2.74 7.08
C ASN A 106 27.38 3.48 5.76
N PRO A 107 27.98 4.66 5.51
CA PRO A 107 27.75 5.42 4.30
C PRO A 107 28.23 4.73 3.02
N ASP A 108 29.18 3.80 3.14
CA ASP A 108 29.76 3.08 2.01
C ASP A 108 28.92 1.87 1.59
N ASP A 109 28.02 1.38 2.44
CA ASP A 109 27.09 0.31 2.10
C ASP A 109 25.78 0.90 1.53
N PRO A 110 25.46 0.66 0.25
CA PRO A 110 24.22 1.16 -0.36
C PRO A 110 22.94 0.57 0.29
N ASN A 111 23.07 -0.56 0.98
CA ASN A 111 21.98 -1.21 1.67
C ASN A 111 21.82 -0.73 3.12
N ASP A 112 22.80 -0.05 3.70
CA ASP A 112 22.70 0.45 5.07
C ASP A 112 22.11 1.86 5.09
N LYS A 113 20.81 1.92 4.83
CA LYS A 113 20.01 3.15 4.82
C LYS A 113 18.64 2.92 5.43
N ILE A 114 17.94 4.00 5.72
CA ILE A 114 16.55 3.97 6.11
C ILE A 114 15.70 3.76 4.86
N TYR A 115 15.02 2.61 4.76
CA TYR A 115 14.17 2.26 3.62
C TYR A 115 12.77 2.82 3.78
N ASN A 116 12.25 2.79 4.99
CA ASN A 116 10.90 3.30 5.27
C ASN A 116 10.75 3.64 6.76
N ILE A 117 9.78 4.49 7.05
CA ILE A 117 9.33 4.78 8.40
C ILE A 117 7.84 4.53 8.45
N ILE A 118 7.40 3.79 9.47
CA ILE A 118 6.00 3.47 9.67
C ILE A 118 5.63 3.90 11.08
N ILE A 119 4.58 4.72 11.17
CA ILE A 119 4.10 5.24 12.45
C ILE A 119 2.74 4.64 12.73
N HIS A 120 2.62 4.04 13.88
CA HIS A 120 1.34 3.57 14.38
C HIS A 120 1.16 3.99 15.83
N GLN A 121 0.18 4.85 16.09
CA GLN A 121 -0.09 5.39 17.42
C GLN A 121 1.16 6.05 18.03
N LYS A 122 1.70 5.45 19.08
CA LYS A 122 2.87 5.94 19.83
C LYS A 122 4.17 5.22 19.49
N ILE A 123 4.20 4.49 18.38
CA ILE A 123 5.35 3.69 17.95
C ILE A 123 5.84 4.16 16.60
N ILE A 124 7.16 4.29 16.50
CA ILE A 124 7.88 4.49 15.25
C ILE A 124 8.61 3.19 14.92
N PHE A 125 8.38 2.67 13.72
CA PHE A 125 9.17 1.60 13.14
C PHE A 125 10.10 2.19 12.09
N VAL A 126 11.40 2.01 12.29
CA VAL A 126 12.43 2.36 11.32
C VAL A 126 12.86 1.09 10.60
N VAL A 127 12.57 1.02 9.32
CA VAL A 127 12.84 -0.14 8.48
C VAL A 127 14.20 0.02 7.81
N LEU A 128 15.13 -0.84 8.16
CA LEU A 128 16.44 -1.00 7.52
C LEU A 128 16.45 -2.31 6.73
N PHE A 129 17.48 -2.54 5.91
CA PHE A 129 17.52 -3.72 5.04
C PHE A 129 17.49 -5.06 5.80
N HIS A 130 18.23 -5.15 6.90
CA HIS A 130 18.38 -6.41 7.66
C HIS A 130 17.68 -6.39 9.03
N LYS A 131 17.13 -5.26 9.44
CA LYS A 131 16.49 -5.11 10.77
C LYS A 131 15.36 -4.09 10.74
N ILE A 132 14.43 -4.23 11.66
CA ILE A 132 13.42 -3.20 11.96
C ILE A 132 13.62 -2.77 13.40
N LEU A 133 13.80 -1.48 13.62
CA LEU A 133 13.92 -0.88 14.93
C LEU A 133 12.58 -0.32 15.35
N MET A 134 12.16 -0.60 16.57
CA MET A 134 10.90 -0.13 17.13
C MET A 134 11.17 0.83 18.28
N PHE A 135 10.73 2.08 18.13
CA PHE A 135 10.93 3.14 19.13
C PHE A 135 9.59 3.60 19.71
N TYR A 136 9.61 4.05 20.95
CA TYR A 136 8.48 4.73 21.55
C TYR A 136 8.52 6.22 21.21
N LEU A 137 7.43 6.76 20.65
CA LEU A 137 7.39 8.13 20.12
C LEU A 137 7.63 9.22 21.19
N MET A 138 7.21 8.96 22.44
CA MET A 138 7.21 10.01 23.47
C MET A 138 8.60 10.29 24.06
N ASP A 139 9.50 9.32 24.09
CA ASP A 139 10.84 9.44 24.65
C ASP A 139 11.93 8.94 23.72
N LEU A 140 11.55 8.54 22.51
CA LEU A 140 12.41 8.01 21.44
C LEU A 140 13.29 6.84 21.87
N LYS A 141 12.92 6.13 22.94
CA LYS A 141 13.65 4.95 23.39
C LYS A 141 13.44 3.78 22.48
N LEU A 142 14.52 3.09 22.15
CA LEU A 142 14.49 1.81 21.46
C LEU A 142 13.77 0.78 22.35
N LEU A 143 12.67 0.26 21.86
CA LEU A 143 11.87 -0.74 22.54
C LEU A 143 12.27 -2.16 22.14
N TYR A 144 12.52 -2.37 20.86
CA TYR A 144 12.86 -3.67 20.32
C TYR A 144 13.54 -3.56 18.95
N SER A 145 14.37 -4.58 18.62
CA SER A 145 14.97 -4.74 17.30
C SER A 145 14.61 -6.11 16.74
N PHE A 146 14.00 -6.12 15.59
CA PHE A 146 13.67 -7.34 14.84
C PHE A 146 14.80 -7.63 13.87
N SER A 147 15.30 -8.86 13.89
CA SER A 147 16.33 -9.39 12.99
C SER A 147 15.71 -10.41 12.00
N ASP A 148 16.55 -10.97 11.11
CA ASP A 148 16.13 -11.89 10.06
C ASP A 148 15.11 -11.24 9.08
N ILE A 149 15.30 -9.96 8.84
CA ILE A 149 14.49 -9.16 7.93
C ILE A 149 15.12 -9.20 6.54
N ASN A 150 14.29 -9.32 5.53
CA ASN A 150 14.64 -9.01 4.16
C ASN A 150 13.98 -7.67 3.81
N GLY A 151 14.79 -6.63 3.67
CA GLY A 151 14.33 -5.26 3.40
C GLY A 151 13.79 -5.02 1.99
N LYS A 152 13.67 -6.09 1.19
CA LYS A 152 13.07 -6.00 -0.14
C LYS A 152 11.66 -5.44 -0.06
N GLU A 153 11.33 -4.56 -0.98
CA GLU A 153 9.99 -4.00 -1.12
C GLU A 153 8.92 -5.10 -1.21
N GLY A 154 7.82 -4.93 -0.48
CA GLY A 154 6.76 -5.92 -0.40
C GLY A 154 6.98 -7.07 0.57
N PHE A 155 8.16 -7.19 1.21
CA PHE A 155 8.46 -8.26 2.15
C PHE A 155 8.18 -7.92 3.61
N ILE A 156 7.79 -6.68 3.87
CA ILE A 156 7.46 -6.17 5.20
C ILE A 156 6.10 -5.50 5.16
N SER A 157 5.26 -5.81 6.13
CA SER A 157 3.99 -5.11 6.32
C SER A 157 3.71 -4.92 7.79
N ILE A 158 3.32 -3.70 8.16
CA ILE A 158 2.99 -3.32 9.53
C ILE A 158 1.64 -2.62 9.49
N ASN A 159 0.74 -3.02 10.39
CA ASN A 159 -0.53 -2.34 10.57
C ASN A 159 -0.99 -2.41 12.03
N SER A 160 -1.89 -1.53 12.43
CA SER A 160 -2.33 -1.47 13.83
C SER A 160 -3.82 -1.18 13.97
N THR A 161 -4.35 -1.64 15.08
CA THR A 161 -5.65 -1.21 15.62
C THR A 161 -5.40 -0.56 16.99
N ASN A 162 -6.41 0.05 17.58
CA ASN A 162 -6.29 0.66 18.92
C ASN A 162 -5.80 -0.31 20.01
N LYS A 163 -5.85 -1.63 19.77
CA LYS A 163 -5.53 -2.67 20.77
C LYS A 163 -4.23 -3.41 20.51
N LYS A 164 -3.73 -3.42 19.29
CA LYS A 164 -2.57 -4.23 18.89
C LYS A 164 -1.91 -3.68 17.64
N ILE A 165 -0.62 -3.90 17.53
CA ILE A 165 0.15 -3.72 16.31
C ILE A 165 0.49 -5.11 15.77
N ILE A 166 0.42 -5.28 14.47
CA ILE A 166 0.88 -6.50 13.80
C ILE A 166 1.98 -6.11 12.83
N LEU A 167 3.13 -6.76 12.99
CA LEU A 167 4.25 -6.72 12.06
C LEU A 167 4.36 -8.11 11.43
N ALA A 168 4.41 -8.16 10.12
CA ALA A 168 4.74 -9.36 9.36
C ALA A 168 5.91 -9.10 8.43
N HIS A 169 6.84 -10.03 8.35
CA HIS A 169 7.92 -9.97 7.38
C HIS A 169 8.25 -11.36 6.84
N VAL A 170 8.73 -11.41 5.61
CA VAL A 170 9.29 -12.62 5.01
C VAL A 170 10.67 -12.85 5.62
N SER A 171 10.97 -14.09 6.02
CA SER A 171 12.27 -14.45 6.57
C SER A 171 13.37 -14.31 5.52
N ASN A 172 14.50 -13.72 5.90
CA ASN A 172 15.67 -13.61 5.03
C ASN A 172 16.27 -15.00 4.71
N MET A 173 16.15 -15.94 5.64
CA MET A 173 16.71 -17.30 5.48
C MET A 173 15.83 -18.21 4.63
N ASN A 174 14.53 -17.96 4.55
CA ASN A 174 13.60 -18.81 3.79
C ASN A 174 12.40 -18.02 3.29
N ASN A 175 12.36 -17.77 2.00
CA ASN A 175 11.30 -16.99 1.33
C ASN A 175 9.90 -17.63 1.35
N LYS A 176 9.72 -18.82 1.96
CA LYS A 176 8.42 -19.45 2.22
C LYS A 176 7.87 -19.12 3.61
N ILE A 177 8.70 -18.56 4.48
CA ILE A 177 8.38 -18.34 5.89
C ILE A 177 8.06 -16.87 6.11
N ILE A 178 6.93 -16.63 6.76
CA ILE A 178 6.54 -15.31 7.26
C ILE A 178 6.55 -15.35 8.79
N LYS A 179 7.29 -14.46 9.40
CA LYS A 179 7.24 -14.22 10.84
C LYS A 179 6.22 -13.12 11.13
N ILE A 180 5.30 -13.40 12.02
CA ILE A 180 4.20 -12.49 12.38
C ILE A 180 4.30 -12.20 13.87
N TYR A 181 4.42 -10.93 14.21
CA TYR A 181 4.48 -10.45 15.59
C TYR A 181 3.21 -9.69 15.92
N LYS A 182 2.52 -10.12 16.99
CA LYS A 182 1.43 -9.36 17.61
C LYS A 182 1.98 -8.60 18.80
N ILE A 183 2.04 -7.32 18.71
CA ILE A 183 2.68 -6.43 19.68
C ILE A 183 1.59 -5.70 20.46
N ARG A 184 1.71 -5.68 21.78
CA ARG A 184 0.87 -4.90 22.69
C ARG A 184 1.75 -4.14 23.65
N ILE A 185 1.43 -2.87 23.84
CA ILE A 185 2.12 -2.02 24.80
C ILE A 185 1.25 -1.97 26.05
N LYS A 186 1.76 -2.47 27.15
CA LYS A 186 1.12 -2.38 28.46
C LYS A 186 1.83 -1.32 29.29
N LYS A 187 1.08 -0.35 29.78
CA LYS A 187 1.60 0.61 30.73
C LYS A 187 1.62 -0.05 32.12
N ARG A 188 2.78 -0.24 32.69
CA ARG A 188 2.94 -0.75 34.08
C ARG A 188 3.73 0.29 34.87
N GLU A 189 3.06 0.89 35.86
CA GLU A 189 3.62 1.93 36.73
C GLU A 189 4.32 3.06 35.96
N LYS A 190 5.64 3.09 35.89
CA LYS A 190 6.44 4.10 35.18
C LYS A 190 7.14 3.57 33.93
N LYS A 191 6.90 2.29 33.52
CA LYS A 191 7.57 1.66 32.38
C LYS A 191 6.57 1.10 31.38
N ASN A 192 6.86 1.28 30.10
CA ASN A 192 6.13 0.62 29.01
C ASN A 192 6.64 -0.80 28.85
N LEU A 193 5.80 -1.78 29.13
CA LEU A 193 6.11 -3.19 28.91
C LEU A 193 5.60 -3.61 27.53
N ILE A 194 6.51 -4.08 26.69
CA ILE A 194 6.14 -4.68 25.42
C ILE A 194 5.86 -6.15 25.66
N VAL A 195 4.68 -6.56 25.27
CA VAL A 195 4.31 -7.97 25.19
C VAL A 195 4.10 -8.30 23.72
N TYR A 196 4.89 -9.20 23.19
CA TYR A 196 4.68 -9.69 21.83
C TYR A 196 4.51 -11.21 21.82
N THR A 197 3.76 -11.68 20.84
CA THR A 197 3.68 -13.11 20.51
C THR A 197 4.13 -13.26 19.07
N GLN A 198 5.06 -14.17 18.85
CA GLN A 198 5.54 -14.52 17.53
C GLN A 198 4.78 -15.74 17.00
N HIS A 199 4.42 -15.70 15.74
CA HIS A 199 3.89 -16.84 15.00
C HIS A 199 4.65 -16.99 13.69
N THR A 200 4.97 -18.22 13.34
CA THR A 200 5.63 -18.56 12.07
C THR A 200 4.62 -19.19 11.14
N LEU A 201 4.40 -18.57 9.99
CA LEU A 201 3.53 -19.05 8.93
C LEU A 201 4.39 -19.62 7.79
N CYS A 202 4.29 -20.92 7.55
CA CYS A 202 4.86 -21.51 6.36
C CYS A 202 3.83 -21.46 5.22
N CYS A 203 4.17 -20.74 4.16
CA CYS A 203 3.29 -20.57 3.00
C CYS A 203 3.35 -21.79 2.08
N GLU A 204 2.24 -22.03 1.38
CA GLU A 204 2.12 -23.10 0.37
C GLU A 204 2.86 -22.78 -0.93
N PHE A 205 3.32 -21.53 -1.11
CA PHE A 205 4.08 -21.11 -2.28
C PHE A 205 5.55 -21.50 -2.15
N ASP A 206 6.22 -21.73 -3.27
CA ASP A 206 7.65 -21.99 -3.30
C ASP A 206 8.49 -20.78 -2.90
N SER A 207 8.03 -19.61 -3.23
CA SER A 207 8.55 -18.35 -2.73
C SER A 207 7.48 -17.26 -2.76
N ILE A 208 7.69 -16.22 -1.97
CA ILE A 208 6.78 -15.09 -1.79
C ILE A 208 7.33 -13.90 -2.57
N GLN A 209 6.45 -13.13 -3.20
CA GLN A 209 6.80 -11.88 -3.88
C GLN A 209 6.35 -10.66 -3.07
N TYR A 210 5.19 -10.72 -2.41
CA TYR A 210 4.58 -9.58 -1.73
C TYR A 210 3.71 -10.02 -0.57
N ILE A 211 3.70 -9.24 0.52
CA ILE A 211 2.78 -9.41 1.65
C ILE A 211 2.14 -8.07 2.02
N SER A 212 0.89 -8.11 2.49
CA SER A 212 0.22 -6.92 3.02
C SER A 212 -0.78 -7.30 4.12
N ILE A 213 -0.78 -6.52 5.22
CA ILE A 213 -1.72 -6.67 6.34
C ILE A 213 -2.87 -5.68 6.14
N SER A 214 -4.09 -6.16 6.33
CA SER A 214 -5.29 -5.32 6.24
C SER A 214 -5.40 -4.31 7.40
N PRO A 215 -6.03 -3.12 7.20
CA PRO A 215 -6.14 -2.04 8.20
C PRO A 215 -6.72 -2.47 9.55
N LEU A 216 -7.74 -3.33 9.56
CA LEU A 216 -8.31 -3.84 10.81
C LEU A 216 -7.51 -5.04 11.39
N CYS A 217 -6.34 -5.35 10.84
CA CYS A 217 -5.49 -6.47 11.27
C CYS A 217 -6.23 -7.81 11.30
N LYS A 218 -7.14 -8.06 10.36
CA LYS A 218 -7.89 -9.32 10.25
C LYS A 218 -7.25 -10.28 9.27
N PHE A 219 -6.63 -9.75 8.22
CA PHE A 219 -6.12 -10.52 7.09
C PHE A 219 -4.66 -10.20 6.78
N LEU A 220 -3.97 -11.21 6.28
CA LEU A 220 -2.67 -11.10 5.63
C LEU A 220 -2.81 -11.62 4.21
N ALA A 221 -2.57 -10.78 3.23
CA ALA A 221 -2.42 -11.18 1.83
C ALA A 221 -0.97 -11.61 1.59
N VAL A 222 -0.81 -12.72 0.89
CA VAL A 222 0.50 -13.29 0.52
C VAL A 222 0.44 -13.65 -0.95
N VAL A 223 1.37 -13.14 -1.73
CA VAL A 223 1.44 -13.36 -3.18
C VAL A 223 2.56 -14.32 -3.53
N SER A 224 2.25 -15.25 -4.46
CA SER A 224 3.23 -16.15 -5.05
C SER A 224 4.33 -15.41 -5.82
N ASN A 225 5.49 -16.02 -5.99
CA ASN A 225 6.59 -15.42 -6.74
C ASN A 225 6.21 -15.10 -8.21
N SER A 226 5.36 -15.93 -8.81
CA SER A 226 4.82 -15.69 -10.16
C SER A 226 3.81 -14.53 -10.24
N GLY A 227 3.33 -14.04 -9.09
CA GLY A 227 2.33 -12.97 -9.02
C GLY A 227 0.93 -13.36 -9.51
N ASP A 228 0.70 -14.65 -9.80
CA ASP A 228 -0.58 -15.16 -10.34
C ASP A 228 -1.58 -15.55 -9.25
N LYS A 229 -1.09 -15.96 -8.06
CA LYS A 229 -1.89 -16.47 -6.95
C LYS A 229 -1.70 -15.64 -5.70
N ILE A 230 -2.79 -15.41 -4.99
CA ILE A 230 -2.80 -14.68 -3.72
C ILE A 230 -3.55 -15.52 -2.69
N ASN A 231 -2.90 -15.80 -1.57
CA ASN A 231 -3.55 -16.43 -0.43
C ASN A 231 -3.86 -15.40 0.63
N ILE A 232 -5.10 -15.39 1.12
CA ILE A 232 -5.55 -14.54 2.21
C ILE A 232 -5.62 -15.37 3.48
N TYR A 233 -4.76 -15.07 4.43
CA TYR A 233 -4.71 -15.72 5.74
C TYR A 233 -5.48 -14.91 6.78
N SER A 234 -6.16 -15.59 7.68
CA SER A 234 -6.74 -14.97 8.87
C SER A 234 -5.65 -14.74 9.92
N LEU A 235 -5.45 -13.51 10.34
CA LEU A 235 -4.52 -13.19 11.44
C LEU A 235 -5.03 -13.60 12.84
N LEU A 236 -6.27 -14.09 12.93
CA LEU A 236 -6.79 -14.68 14.16
C LEU A 236 -6.41 -16.17 14.29
N SER A 237 -6.60 -16.95 13.21
CA SER A 237 -6.42 -18.40 13.20
C SER A 237 -5.17 -18.87 12.44
N TYR A 238 -4.49 -17.96 11.74
CA TYR A 238 -3.33 -18.22 10.85
C TYR A 238 -3.61 -19.26 9.74
N LYS A 239 -4.88 -19.49 9.43
CA LYS A 239 -5.31 -20.39 8.36
C LYS A 239 -5.67 -19.61 7.11
N ALA A 240 -5.41 -20.21 5.95
CA ALA A 240 -5.87 -19.67 4.68
C ALA A 240 -7.40 -19.61 4.65
N ARG A 241 -7.95 -18.46 4.30
CA ARG A 241 -9.39 -18.15 4.22
C ARG A 241 -9.88 -18.12 2.81
N LYS A 242 -9.04 -17.58 1.91
CA LYS A 242 -9.35 -17.44 0.49
C LYS A 242 -8.12 -17.67 -0.35
N TYR A 243 -8.38 -18.17 -1.53
CA TYR A 243 -7.41 -18.32 -2.60
C TYR A 243 -7.89 -17.44 -3.75
N LEU A 244 -7.10 -16.45 -4.11
CA LEU A 244 -7.42 -15.49 -5.16
C LEU A 244 -6.48 -15.72 -6.33
N TRP A 245 -6.98 -15.44 -7.51
CA TRP A 245 -6.25 -15.63 -8.74
C TRP A 245 -6.25 -14.35 -9.58
N ARG A 246 -5.08 -13.87 -9.95
CA ARG A 246 -4.90 -12.67 -10.75
C ARG A 246 -5.05 -12.96 -12.25
N GLY A 247 -4.47 -14.03 -12.71
CA GLY A 247 -4.44 -14.40 -14.13
C GLY A 247 -3.35 -15.43 -14.43
N TYR A 248 -3.21 -15.79 -15.69
CA TYR A 248 -2.28 -16.85 -16.12
C TYR A 248 -0.85 -16.38 -16.36
N SER A 249 -0.63 -15.11 -16.65
CA SER A 249 0.68 -14.57 -16.91
C SER A 249 1.44 -14.29 -15.62
N ASN A 250 2.75 -14.50 -15.62
CA ASN A 250 3.60 -14.00 -14.55
C ASN A 250 3.56 -12.48 -14.53
N ALA A 251 3.64 -11.89 -13.34
CA ALA A 251 3.71 -10.46 -13.17
C ALA A 251 4.41 -10.07 -11.87
N LYS A 252 5.12 -8.97 -11.91
CA LYS A 252 5.62 -8.31 -10.70
C LYS A 252 4.47 -7.55 -10.04
N ILE A 253 4.25 -7.79 -8.75
CA ILE A 253 3.29 -7.02 -7.96
C ILE A 253 3.95 -5.73 -7.49
N ILE A 254 3.32 -4.62 -7.84
CA ILE A 254 3.77 -3.27 -7.47
C ILE A 254 3.22 -2.90 -6.09
N GLY A 255 1.97 -3.30 -5.80
CA GLY A 255 1.38 -2.97 -4.51
C GLY A 255 0.08 -3.72 -4.23
N ILE A 256 -0.26 -3.78 -2.95
CA ILE A 256 -1.53 -4.30 -2.45
C ILE A 256 -2.07 -3.33 -1.42
N GLU A 257 -3.30 -2.87 -1.65
CA GLU A 257 -4.02 -1.99 -0.76
C GLU A 257 -5.37 -2.57 -0.36
N PHE A 258 -5.74 -2.39 0.89
CA PHE A 258 -7.05 -2.74 1.41
C PHE A 258 -7.90 -1.48 1.66
N ASP A 259 -9.22 -1.63 1.57
CA ASP A 259 -10.10 -0.60 2.10
C ASP A 259 -10.10 -0.59 3.64
N GLN A 260 -10.45 0.53 4.25
CA GLN A 260 -10.40 0.74 5.70
C GLN A 260 -11.29 -0.24 6.52
N GLU A 261 -12.25 -0.90 5.87
CA GLU A 261 -13.18 -1.82 6.52
C GLU A 261 -12.83 -3.31 6.31
N ASP A 262 -11.72 -3.62 5.63
CA ASP A 262 -11.32 -4.98 5.23
C ASP A 262 -12.37 -5.69 4.35
N LYS A 263 -13.15 -4.94 3.55
CA LYS A 263 -14.18 -5.49 2.66
C LYS A 263 -13.65 -5.81 1.28
N PHE A 264 -12.72 -4.99 0.79
CA PHE A 264 -12.09 -5.12 -0.51
C PHE A 264 -10.57 -5.05 -0.40
N MET A 265 -9.91 -5.66 -1.36
CA MET A 265 -8.48 -5.55 -1.59
C MET A 265 -8.25 -5.21 -3.06
N CYS A 266 -7.34 -4.27 -3.31
CA CYS A 266 -6.86 -3.91 -4.64
C CYS A 266 -5.41 -4.36 -4.78
N LEU A 267 -5.06 -4.90 -5.93
CA LEU A 267 -3.71 -5.32 -6.31
C LEU A 267 -3.34 -4.68 -7.62
N LEU A 268 -2.16 -4.07 -7.68
CA LEU A 268 -1.55 -3.53 -8.88
C LEU A 268 -0.37 -4.41 -9.31
N SER A 269 -0.29 -4.69 -10.60
CA SER A 269 0.85 -5.41 -11.21
C SER A 269 1.52 -4.58 -12.31
N ASP A 270 2.74 -4.93 -12.66
CA ASP A 270 3.53 -4.36 -13.77
C ASP A 270 2.85 -4.49 -15.15
N GLN A 271 1.81 -5.31 -15.25
CA GLN A 271 0.96 -5.41 -16.45
C GLN A 271 -0.11 -4.31 -16.54
N LYS A 272 0.04 -3.20 -15.80
CA LYS A 272 -0.85 -2.02 -15.83
C LYS A 272 -2.31 -2.35 -15.51
N THR A 273 -2.54 -3.36 -14.65
CA THR A 273 -3.88 -3.81 -14.31
C THR A 273 -4.09 -3.78 -12.81
N PHE A 274 -5.14 -3.10 -12.40
CA PHE A 274 -5.67 -3.16 -11.05
C PHE A 274 -6.69 -4.28 -10.95
N HIS A 275 -6.51 -5.15 -9.98
CA HIS A 275 -7.42 -6.25 -9.69
C HIS A 275 -8.07 -6.02 -8.34
N ILE A 276 -9.40 -5.99 -8.29
CA ILE A 276 -10.16 -5.77 -7.06
C ILE A 276 -10.83 -7.06 -6.63
N TYR A 277 -10.69 -7.40 -5.35
CA TYR A 277 -11.21 -8.62 -4.75
C TYR A 277 -12.06 -8.33 -3.52
N PRO A 278 -13.29 -8.85 -3.41
CA PRO A 278 -14.08 -8.77 -2.20
C PRO A 278 -13.58 -9.80 -1.18
N LEU A 279 -13.41 -9.39 0.06
CA LEU A 279 -12.95 -10.25 1.15
C LEU A 279 -14.12 -10.88 1.93
N LEU A 280 -15.32 -10.30 1.90
CA LEU A 280 -16.50 -10.80 2.60
C LEU A 280 -17.39 -11.65 1.70
N ARG A 281 -17.94 -12.74 2.25
CA ARG A 281 -18.81 -13.70 1.54
C ARG A 281 -20.04 -13.07 0.89
N ARG A 282 -20.65 -12.05 1.49
CA ARG A 282 -21.87 -11.41 0.97
C ARG A 282 -21.72 -10.82 -0.43
N TYR A 283 -20.51 -10.44 -0.82
CA TYR A 283 -20.24 -9.92 -2.18
C TYR A 283 -19.96 -11.03 -3.20
N LEU A 284 -19.79 -12.28 -2.76
CA LEU A 284 -19.53 -13.44 -3.62
C LEU A 284 -20.81 -14.06 -4.15
N ASN A 285 -21.88 -14.04 -3.35
CA ASN A 285 -23.15 -14.70 -3.71
C ASN A 285 -23.93 -13.97 -4.81
N ILE A 286 -23.63 -12.70 -5.06
CA ILE A 286 -24.28 -11.91 -6.11
C ILE A 286 -23.78 -12.35 -7.48
N LYS A 287 -22.49 -12.66 -7.63
CA LYS A 287 -21.91 -13.11 -8.91
C LYS A 287 -22.35 -14.53 -9.30
N ALA A 288 -22.69 -15.38 -8.33
CA ALA A 288 -23.22 -16.72 -8.59
C ALA A 288 -24.64 -16.68 -9.15
N LYS A 289 -25.46 -15.67 -8.78
CA LYS A 289 -26.82 -15.49 -9.31
C LYS A 289 -26.82 -14.78 -10.66
N SER A 290 -25.95 -13.77 -10.87
CA SER A 290 -25.87 -13.05 -12.14
C SER A 290 -25.22 -13.87 -13.27
N SER A 291 -24.40 -14.88 -12.96
CA SER A 291 -23.81 -15.75 -13.99
C SER A 291 -24.80 -16.79 -14.55
N GLU A 292 -25.94 -17.00 -13.89
CA GLU A 292 -27.03 -17.85 -14.42
C GLU A 292 -27.98 -17.02 -15.31
N ASP A 293 -28.16 -15.74 -15.00
CA ASP A 293 -29.03 -14.83 -15.78
C ASP A 293 -28.29 -14.21 -16.99
N ASP A 294 -26.99 -13.89 -16.88
CA ASP A 294 -26.19 -13.33 -17.97
C ASP A 294 -25.88 -14.39 -19.08
N ASP A 295 -25.94 -15.68 -18.77
CA ASP A 295 -25.80 -16.74 -19.77
C ASP A 295 -27.03 -16.84 -20.69
N GLN A 296 -28.21 -16.32 -20.30
CA GLN A 296 -29.39 -16.30 -21.14
C GLN A 296 -29.44 -15.10 -22.10
N ASP A 297 -28.96 -13.92 -21.68
CA ASP A 297 -28.93 -12.74 -22.58
C ASP A 297 -27.76 -12.78 -23.58
N TYR A 298 -26.70 -13.53 -23.33
CA TYR A 298 -25.57 -13.70 -24.25
C TYR A 298 -25.85 -14.69 -25.38
N TYR A 299 -26.90 -15.52 -25.28
CA TYR A 299 -27.29 -16.48 -26.32
C TYR A 299 -28.05 -15.86 -27.46
N ASN A 300 -28.52 -14.61 -27.36
CA ASN A 300 -29.31 -13.96 -28.41
C ASN A 300 -28.50 -13.07 -29.39
N TYR A 301 -27.19 -12.87 -29.15
CA TYR A 301 -26.32 -12.20 -30.13
C TYR A 301 -25.22 -13.13 -30.61
N GLY A 302 -25.50 -13.81 -31.76
CA GLY A 302 -24.51 -14.48 -32.62
C GLY A 302 -23.69 -15.60 -31.99
N ARG A 303 -24.14 -16.85 -32.17
CA ARG A 303 -23.45 -18.10 -31.82
C ARG A 303 -21.97 -18.10 -32.20
N LYS A 304 -21.08 -17.69 -31.29
CA LYS A 304 -19.69 -18.14 -31.30
C LYS A 304 -19.53 -19.20 -30.23
N LYS A 305 -19.26 -20.47 -30.66
CA LYS A 305 -18.88 -21.57 -29.76
C LYS A 305 -17.76 -21.09 -28.82
N PRO A 306 -17.84 -21.39 -27.51
CA PRO A 306 -16.75 -21.07 -26.57
C PRO A 306 -15.44 -21.64 -27.10
N SER A 307 -14.40 -20.84 -27.22
CA SER A 307 -13.12 -21.30 -27.76
C SER A 307 -12.63 -22.48 -26.93
N LYS A 308 -12.02 -23.48 -27.58
CA LYS A 308 -11.43 -24.68 -26.91
C LYS A 308 -10.51 -24.28 -25.72
N ILE A 309 -9.98 -23.08 -25.76
CA ILE A 309 -9.19 -22.45 -24.71
C ILE A 309 -10.00 -22.26 -23.39
N LYS A 310 -11.24 -21.74 -23.45
CA LYS A 310 -12.10 -21.54 -22.25
C LYS A 310 -12.47 -22.88 -21.57
N SER A 311 -12.70 -23.93 -22.35
CA SER A 311 -12.99 -25.25 -21.80
C SER A 311 -11.77 -25.93 -21.18
N LEU A 312 -10.59 -25.75 -21.78
CA LEU A 312 -9.32 -26.23 -21.24
C LEU A 312 -8.99 -25.55 -19.90
N PHE A 313 -9.21 -24.24 -19.79
CA PHE A 313 -9.00 -23.49 -18.55
C PHE A 313 -9.98 -23.89 -17.44
N LYS A 314 -11.23 -24.18 -17.78
CA LYS A 314 -12.21 -24.71 -16.83
C LYS A 314 -11.80 -26.10 -16.32
N TYR A 315 -11.23 -26.94 -17.18
CA TYR A 315 -10.72 -28.27 -16.84
C TYR A 315 -9.50 -28.20 -15.94
N ILE A 316 -8.51 -27.34 -16.24
CA ILE A 316 -7.32 -27.14 -15.42
C ILE A 316 -7.70 -26.59 -14.03
N ARG A 317 -8.64 -25.66 -13.95
CA ARG A 317 -9.17 -25.10 -12.70
C ARG A 317 -9.82 -26.18 -11.81
N ASN A 318 -10.56 -27.11 -12.40
CA ASN A 318 -11.19 -28.20 -11.67
C ASN A 318 -10.16 -29.26 -11.17
N LYS A 319 -9.05 -29.45 -11.92
CA LYS A 319 -8.00 -30.41 -11.57
C LYS A 319 -7.10 -29.93 -10.42
N MET A 320 -6.99 -28.63 -10.17
CA MET A 320 -6.19 -28.09 -9.07
C MET A 320 -6.81 -28.25 -7.68
N GLY A 321 -7.98 -28.85 -7.53
CA GLY A 321 -8.62 -29.20 -6.25
C GLY A 321 -8.97 -28.03 -5.31
N ARG A 322 -8.61 -26.79 -5.67
CA ARG A 322 -8.90 -25.56 -4.91
C ARG A 322 -9.66 -24.58 -5.79
N LYS A 323 -10.77 -24.09 -5.26
CA LYS A 323 -11.58 -23.10 -5.95
C LYS A 323 -10.97 -21.70 -5.76
N TYR A 324 -10.07 -21.29 -6.67
CA TYR A 324 -9.56 -19.91 -6.69
C TYR A 324 -10.64 -18.93 -7.16
N GLN A 325 -10.73 -17.81 -6.48
CA GLN A 325 -11.63 -16.72 -6.85
C GLN A 325 -10.90 -15.77 -7.80
N GLU A 326 -11.48 -15.49 -8.95
CA GLU A 326 -11.03 -14.44 -9.87
C GLU A 326 -11.32 -13.05 -9.30
N SER A 327 -10.67 -12.02 -9.87
CA SER A 327 -10.91 -10.63 -9.49
C SER A 327 -12.36 -10.25 -9.75
N TYR A 328 -12.95 -9.54 -8.80
CA TYR A 328 -14.32 -9.04 -8.86
C TYR A 328 -14.47 -7.90 -9.84
N ALA A 329 -13.53 -6.98 -9.84
CA ALA A 329 -13.45 -5.91 -10.80
C ALA A 329 -12.00 -5.75 -11.29
N LYS A 330 -11.84 -5.20 -12.49
CA LYS A 330 -10.55 -4.89 -13.10
C LYS A 330 -10.58 -3.48 -13.64
N TYR A 331 -9.45 -2.81 -13.59
CA TYR A 331 -9.21 -1.58 -14.32
C TYR A 331 -7.86 -1.69 -15.02
N LYS A 332 -7.84 -1.41 -16.30
CA LYS A 332 -6.62 -1.33 -17.10
C LYS A 332 -6.73 -0.06 -17.92
N ASP A 333 -5.75 0.80 -17.75
CA ASP A 333 -5.62 2.02 -18.54
C ASP A 333 -4.35 1.91 -19.39
N GLU A 334 -4.52 2.12 -20.68
CA GLU A 334 -3.41 2.13 -21.62
C GLU A 334 -2.67 3.47 -21.62
N ASN A 335 -3.31 4.52 -21.12
CA ASN A 335 -2.77 5.89 -21.07
C ASN A 335 -1.98 6.17 -19.78
N VAL A 336 -2.19 5.39 -18.71
CA VAL A 336 -1.43 5.52 -17.46
C VAL A 336 -0.24 4.56 -17.49
N LEU A 337 0.97 5.08 -17.56
CA LEU A 337 2.17 4.29 -17.47
C LEU A 337 2.35 3.79 -16.04
N VAL A 338 2.43 2.48 -15.82
CA VAL A 338 2.56 1.87 -14.47
C VAL A 338 3.80 2.39 -13.74
N ASN A 339 4.87 2.67 -14.46
CA ASN A 339 6.10 3.20 -13.88
C ASN A 339 5.95 4.63 -13.35
N ASP A 340 4.88 5.33 -13.74
CA ASP A 340 4.56 6.68 -13.29
C ASP A 340 3.61 6.67 -12.10
N ILE A 341 3.01 5.54 -11.75
CA ILE A 341 2.15 5.41 -10.57
C ILE A 341 3.04 5.35 -9.33
N ILE A 342 2.88 6.33 -8.46
CA ILE A 342 3.65 6.43 -7.20
C ILE A 342 2.85 6.01 -5.98
N LEU A 343 1.51 6.09 -6.04
CA LEU A 343 0.64 5.70 -4.95
C LEU A 343 -0.74 5.30 -5.49
N PHE A 344 -1.38 4.33 -4.84
CA PHE A 344 -2.81 4.07 -5.02
C PHE A 344 -3.43 3.58 -3.71
N TYR A 345 -4.74 3.81 -3.55
CA TYR A 345 -5.50 3.27 -2.41
C TYR A 345 -7.01 3.22 -2.71
N LEU A 346 -7.75 2.51 -1.86
CA LEU A 346 -9.22 2.53 -1.86
C LEU A 346 -9.70 3.54 -0.82
N ASN A 347 -10.48 4.54 -1.25
CA ASN A 347 -11.05 5.55 -0.37
C ASN A 347 -12.24 4.99 0.45
N GLU A 348 -12.85 5.80 1.30
CA GLU A 348 -14.01 5.43 2.10
C GLU A 348 -15.21 4.97 1.25
N LYS A 349 -15.40 5.57 0.08
CA LYS A 349 -16.42 5.18 -0.90
C LYS A 349 -16.05 3.92 -1.68
N LYS A 350 -14.85 3.37 -1.43
CA LYS A 350 -14.26 2.22 -2.12
C LYS A 350 -14.00 2.45 -3.60
N ASP A 351 -13.81 3.71 -3.97
CA ASP A 351 -13.31 4.07 -5.28
C ASP A 351 -11.78 3.93 -5.27
N LEU A 352 -11.19 3.52 -6.39
CA LEU A 352 -9.74 3.42 -6.52
C LEU A 352 -9.18 4.80 -6.85
N ILE A 353 -8.29 5.29 -6.02
CA ILE A 353 -7.55 6.53 -6.21
C ILE A 353 -6.14 6.17 -6.64
N ILE A 354 -5.65 6.82 -7.68
CA ILE A 354 -4.32 6.60 -8.24
C ILE A 354 -3.63 7.96 -8.37
N PHE A 355 -2.36 8.02 -7.98
CA PHE A 355 -1.49 9.18 -8.15
C PHE A 355 -0.33 8.82 -9.07
N ASP A 356 -0.01 9.70 -10.01
CA ASP A 356 1.15 9.56 -10.87
C ASP A 356 2.26 10.59 -10.53
N LYS A 357 3.40 10.46 -11.17
CA LYS A 357 4.56 11.36 -10.99
C LYS A 357 4.33 12.77 -11.49
N LEU A 358 3.33 12.97 -12.32
CA LEU A 358 2.99 14.28 -12.89
C LEU A 358 2.01 15.07 -12.01
N GLY A 359 1.63 14.50 -10.84
CA GLY A 359 0.66 15.13 -9.94
C GLY A 359 -0.80 14.90 -10.35
N CYS A 360 -1.07 13.99 -11.28
CA CYS A 360 -2.43 13.65 -11.64
C CYS A 360 -3.06 12.71 -10.61
N VAL A 361 -4.31 12.97 -10.30
CA VAL A 361 -5.16 12.13 -9.45
C VAL A 361 -6.26 11.53 -10.30
N PHE A 362 -6.31 10.22 -10.37
CA PHE A 362 -7.35 9.50 -11.10
C PHE A 362 -8.31 8.85 -10.10
N ILE A 363 -9.61 9.09 -10.27
CA ILE A 363 -10.66 8.48 -9.47
C ILE A 363 -11.37 7.45 -10.33
N ILE A 364 -11.18 6.17 -10.01
CA ILE A 364 -11.72 5.05 -10.74
C ILE A 364 -12.89 4.45 -9.97
N LYS A 365 -14.03 4.35 -10.59
CA LYS A 365 -15.21 3.67 -10.06
C LYS A 365 -15.38 2.28 -10.64
N PHE A 366 -15.98 1.41 -9.88
CA PHE A 366 -16.40 0.09 -10.31
C PHE A 366 -17.75 -0.27 -9.70
N ASN A 367 -18.48 -1.17 -10.35
CA ASN A 367 -19.76 -1.62 -9.82
C ASN A 367 -19.55 -2.48 -8.55
N LYS A 368 -19.93 -1.92 -7.40
CA LYS A 368 -19.74 -2.56 -6.09
C LYS A 368 -20.68 -3.75 -5.83
N ARG A 369 -21.73 -3.91 -6.67
CA ARG A 369 -22.66 -5.06 -6.58
C ARG A 369 -22.23 -6.20 -7.49
N ASN A 370 -21.99 -5.90 -8.75
CA ASN A 370 -21.76 -6.92 -9.78
C ASN A 370 -20.28 -7.05 -10.18
N GLY A 371 -19.44 -6.08 -9.85
CA GLY A 371 -18.04 -6.04 -10.28
C GLY A 371 -17.90 -5.67 -11.76
N GLY A 372 -16.90 -6.24 -12.43
CA GLY A 372 -16.66 -6.01 -13.86
C GLY A 372 -15.51 -5.06 -14.14
N MET A 373 -15.56 -4.32 -15.25
CA MET A 373 -14.55 -3.33 -15.58
C MET A 373 -14.76 -2.04 -14.78
N GLY A 374 -13.70 -1.48 -14.24
CA GLY A 374 -13.70 -0.14 -13.70
C GLY A 374 -13.71 0.90 -14.82
N TRP A 375 -14.17 2.10 -14.52
CA TRP A 375 -14.13 3.23 -15.44
C TRP A 375 -13.59 4.47 -14.77
N LEU A 376 -12.85 5.28 -15.52
CA LEU A 376 -12.38 6.59 -15.06
C LEU A 376 -13.60 7.48 -14.81
N HIS A 377 -13.74 7.94 -13.56
CA HIS A 377 -14.81 8.84 -13.15
C HIS A 377 -14.37 10.30 -13.21
N GLN A 378 -13.14 10.57 -12.75
CA GLN A 378 -12.61 11.91 -12.69
C GLN A 378 -11.07 11.87 -12.77
N ARG A 379 -10.51 12.84 -13.47
CA ARG A 379 -9.09 13.20 -13.44
C ARG A 379 -8.98 14.59 -12.82
N LYS A 380 -8.03 14.75 -11.92
CA LYS A 380 -7.70 16.03 -11.29
C LYS A 380 -6.20 16.24 -11.34
N TYR A 381 -5.78 17.47 -11.32
CA TYR A 381 -4.40 17.84 -11.07
C TYR A 381 -4.28 18.35 -9.64
N LEU A 382 -3.15 18.07 -8.99
CA LEU A 382 -2.82 18.68 -7.73
C LEU A 382 -2.32 20.10 -8.03
N GLU A 383 -3.01 21.09 -7.51
CA GLU A 383 -2.59 22.47 -7.58
C GLU A 383 -1.67 22.76 -6.40
N VAL A 384 -0.43 23.12 -6.70
CA VAL A 384 0.53 23.62 -5.71
C VAL A 384 0.47 25.13 -5.80
N THR A 385 0.07 25.78 -4.71
CA THR A 385 0.10 27.23 -4.63
C THR A 385 1.56 27.70 -4.58
N GLU A 386 1.99 28.43 -5.59
CA GLU A 386 3.23 29.18 -5.56
C GLU A 386 3.01 30.44 -4.73
N PHE A 387 3.80 30.62 -3.66
CA PHE A 387 3.86 31.86 -2.89
C PHE A 387 5.17 32.58 -3.18
#